data_dd1378e7b37d1053b9cfeb2b9f23a55c
#
_entry.id   dd1378e7b37d1053b9cfeb2b9f23a55c
#
_cell.length_a   1.000
_cell.length_b   1.000
_cell.length_c   1.000
_cell.angle_alpha   90.00
_cell.angle_beta   90.00
_cell.angle_gamma   90.00
#
_symmetry.space_group_name_H-M   'P 1'
#
loop_
_entity.id
_entity.type
_entity.pdbx_description
1 polymer ?
#
loop_
_entity_poly.entity_id
_entity_poly.type
_entity_poly.pdbx_seq_one_letter_code
_entity_poly.pdbx_strand_id
1 'polypeptide(L)'
;MIQFLDKTAYFIGCFSFPIYTRLKTYMVSSFLLSLREGLEAALIIGIVLGALRKIRRTDLAPALWLGTFAATGVSVLAAVLLTIFGLSLEGDAEKIYEGITMFLAAGILTWMIFWMSGQARYLKGELEEGVNKAAVSTGKRSRFWLAFLAVVREGVELALFITAAFFAGNNEQVGTNTTQTLAGVVLGLGTAILLGWSLLATTVRLDLRRFFQITGMLLILFAAGLVAHGIHEFNEINWIPSIVEHVWDVNSFIDETSVSGELLKTLFGYNGNPSLTEMIGYIGYLITVGIFFGRNTSNRDVKAVQPQV
;
A
#
# COMPACT_ATOMS: atom_id res chain seq x y z
N MET A 1 8.10 -36.01 39.01
CA MET A 1 9.02 -35.50 37.95
C MET A 1 8.39 -35.48 36.55
N ILE A 2 7.56 -36.46 36.18
CA ILE A 2 6.85 -36.52 34.88
C ILE A 2 5.73 -35.50 34.72
N GLN A 3 5.01 -35.15 35.80
CA GLN A 3 3.95 -34.12 35.76
C GLN A 3 4.45 -32.66 35.61
N PHE A 4 5.73 -32.41 35.87
CA PHE A 4 6.30 -31.06 35.75
C PHE A 4 6.77 -30.76 34.31
N LEU A 5 7.14 -31.77 33.54
CA LEU A 5 7.56 -31.64 32.14
C LEU A 5 6.37 -31.43 31.17
N ASP A 6 5.19 -31.96 31.54
CA ASP A 6 3.98 -31.80 30.72
C ASP A 6 3.39 -30.39 30.81
N LYS A 7 3.44 -29.74 31.98
CA LYS A 7 3.02 -28.34 32.15
C LYS A 7 3.94 -27.33 31.45
N THR A 8 5.24 -27.61 31.36
CA THR A 8 6.20 -26.74 30.65
C THR A 8 6.06 -26.86 29.13
N ALA A 9 5.74 -28.03 28.60
CA ALA A 9 5.49 -28.23 27.18
C ALA A 9 4.19 -27.53 26.73
N TYR A 10 3.13 -27.58 27.55
CA TYR A 10 1.88 -26.81 27.30
C TYR A 10 2.09 -25.31 27.39
N PHE A 11 2.93 -24.84 28.30
CA PHE A 11 3.19 -23.41 28.47
C PHE A 11 4.03 -22.83 27.32
N ILE A 12 5.00 -23.58 26.80
CA ILE A 12 5.84 -23.17 25.68
C ILE A 12 5.07 -23.26 24.36
N GLY A 13 4.25 -24.29 24.15
CA GLY A 13 3.42 -24.46 22.96
C GLY A 13 2.30 -23.41 22.85
N CYS A 14 1.70 -23.02 23.98
CA CYS A 14 0.61 -22.02 24.00
C CYS A 14 1.11 -20.58 23.86
N PHE A 15 2.37 -20.31 24.27
CA PHE A 15 2.94 -18.94 24.19
C PHE A 15 3.65 -18.64 22.87
N SER A 16 4.14 -19.66 22.16
CA SER A 16 4.85 -19.49 20.88
C SER A 16 3.90 -19.37 19.67
N PHE A 17 2.71 -19.95 19.73
CA PHE A 17 1.77 -20.00 18.61
C PHE A 17 1.14 -18.63 18.27
N PRO A 18 0.62 -17.84 19.23
CA PRO A 18 0.03 -16.54 18.91
C PRO A 18 1.05 -15.47 18.47
N ILE A 19 2.30 -15.52 18.99
CA ILE A 19 3.35 -14.57 18.61
C ILE A 19 3.81 -14.81 17.17
N TYR A 20 3.99 -16.08 16.78
CA TYR A 20 4.45 -16.42 15.43
C TYR A 20 3.40 -16.12 14.35
N THR A 21 2.14 -16.07 14.71
CA THR A 21 1.04 -15.78 13.78
C THR A 21 0.73 -14.29 13.65
N ARG A 22 0.83 -13.51 14.72
CA ARG A 22 0.82 -12.03 14.65
C ARG A 22 1.95 -11.49 13.76
N LEU A 23 3.13 -12.13 13.80
CA LEU A 23 4.28 -11.85 12.92
C LEU A 23 3.95 -11.88 11.42
N LYS A 24 2.94 -12.61 10.98
CA LYS A 24 2.61 -12.73 9.55
C LYS A 24 1.73 -11.62 9.00
N THR A 25 0.91 -11.01 9.81
CA THR A 25 -0.20 -10.16 9.34
C THR A 25 0.25 -8.76 8.91
N TYR A 26 0.97 -8.04 9.77
CA TYR A 26 1.54 -6.73 9.41
C TYR A 26 2.58 -6.85 8.29
N MET A 27 3.26 -8.00 8.21
CA MET A 27 4.19 -8.30 7.14
C MET A 27 3.49 -8.44 5.80
N VAL A 28 2.26 -8.99 5.75
CA VAL A 28 1.53 -9.22 4.48
C VAL A 28 1.04 -7.90 3.88
N SER A 29 0.40 -7.02 4.66
CA SER A 29 -0.06 -5.73 4.15
C SER A 29 1.10 -4.85 3.70
N SER A 30 2.15 -4.73 4.52
CA SER A 30 3.35 -3.99 4.16
C SER A 30 4.07 -4.59 2.95
N PHE A 31 4.08 -5.92 2.81
CA PHE A 31 4.59 -6.61 1.63
C PHE A 31 3.79 -6.26 0.38
N LEU A 32 2.45 -6.33 0.41
CA LEU A 32 1.61 -6.05 -0.75
C LEU A 32 1.71 -4.59 -1.20
N LEU A 33 1.70 -3.65 -0.25
CA LEU A 33 1.87 -2.23 -0.53
C LEU A 33 3.25 -1.96 -1.15
N SER A 34 4.31 -2.41 -0.52
CA SER A 34 5.67 -2.17 -1.00
C SER A 34 6.00 -2.93 -2.30
N LEU A 35 5.44 -4.13 -2.49
CA LEU A 35 5.53 -4.85 -3.76
C LEU A 35 4.92 -4.04 -4.90
N ARG A 36 3.76 -3.45 -4.68
CA ARG A 36 3.04 -2.69 -5.68
C ARG A 36 3.79 -1.39 -6.03
N GLU A 37 4.06 -0.55 -5.04
CA GLU A 37 4.75 0.73 -5.27
C GLU A 37 6.19 0.51 -5.79
N GLY A 38 6.87 -0.50 -5.27
CA GLY A 38 8.18 -0.91 -5.75
C GLY A 38 8.17 -1.40 -7.19
N LEU A 39 7.12 -2.12 -7.63
CA LEU A 39 6.96 -2.52 -9.03
C LEU A 39 6.73 -1.32 -9.94
N GLU A 40 5.92 -0.34 -9.54
CA GLU A 40 5.71 0.89 -10.31
C GLU A 40 7.02 1.65 -10.50
N ALA A 41 7.77 1.88 -9.42
CA ALA A 41 9.09 2.49 -9.48
C ALA A 41 10.07 1.67 -10.35
N ALA A 42 10.12 0.35 -10.17
CA ALA A 42 11.01 -0.53 -10.93
C ALA A 42 10.69 -0.55 -12.42
N LEU A 43 9.41 -0.48 -12.81
CA LEU A 43 8.98 -0.38 -14.20
C LEU A 43 9.44 0.94 -14.83
N ILE A 44 9.24 2.08 -14.15
CA ILE A 44 9.67 3.39 -14.67
C ILE A 44 11.19 3.41 -14.88
N ILE A 45 11.95 3.04 -13.85
CA ILE A 45 13.42 2.99 -13.92
C ILE A 45 13.89 2.00 -15.00
N GLY A 46 13.26 0.83 -15.06
CA GLY A 46 13.60 -0.20 -16.02
C GLY A 46 13.38 0.23 -17.46
N ILE A 47 12.26 0.88 -17.75
CA ILE A 47 11.97 1.40 -19.09
C ILE A 47 12.98 2.47 -19.50
N VAL A 48 13.31 3.40 -18.59
CA VAL A 48 14.33 4.42 -18.88
C VAL A 48 15.70 3.80 -19.11
N LEU A 49 16.10 2.80 -18.30
CA LEU A 49 17.36 2.06 -18.52
C LEU A 49 17.36 1.29 -19.84
N GLY A 50 16.24 0.64 -20.18
CA GLY A 50 16.06 -0.06 -21.45
C GLY A 50 16.24 0.89 -22.66
N ALA A 51 15.63 2.07 -22.56
CA ALA A 51 15.78 3.11 -23.57
C ALA A 51 17.23 3.61 -23.71
N LEU A 52 17.92 3.87 -22.59
CA LEU A 52 19.33 4.28 -22.60
C LEU A 52 20.21 3.22 -23.25
N ARG A 53 19.95 1.94 -23.00
CA ARG A 53 20.65 0.83 -23.68
C ARG A 53 20.39 0.81 -25.20
N LYS A 54 19.13 1.00 -25.61
CA LYS A 54 18.72 1.01 -27.03
C LYS A 54 19.42 2.13 -27.83
N ILE A 55 19.56 3.32 -27.23
CA ILE A 55 20.24 4.48 -27.87
C ILE A 55 21.75 4.49 -27.62
N ARG A 56 22.34 3.45 -27.02
CA ARG A 56 23.78 3.32 -26.67
C ARG A 56 24.33 4.46 -25.81
N ARG A 57 23.48 5.08 -24.93
CA ARG A 57 23.86 6.18 -24.05
C ARG A 57 23.87 5.72 -22.58
N THR A 58 24.56 4.63 -22.31
CA THR A 58 24.73 4.06 -20.96
C THR A 58 25.57 4.96 -20.04
N ASP A 59 26.31 5.92 -20.59
CA ASP A 59 27.03 6.98 -19.88
C ASP A 59 26.13 7.84 -19.00
N LEU A 60 24.82 7.80 -19.21
CA LEU A 60 23.81 8.57 -18.48
C LEU A 60 23.11 7.76 -17.36
N ALA A 61 23.33 6.45 -17.30
CA ALA A 61 22.79 5.59 -16.25
C ALA A 61 23.20 6.01 -14.81
N PRO A 62 24.42 6.47 -14.54
CA PRO A 62 24.79 6.93 -13.21
C PRO A 62 23.93 8.09 -12.68
N ALA A 63 23.53 9.03 -13.55
CA ALA A 63 22.65 10.13 -13.14
C ALA A 63 21.24 9.65 -12.78
N LEU A 64 20.70 8.63 -13.47
CA LEU A 64 19.46 7.98 -13.16
C LEU A 64 19.51 7.29 -11.78
N TRP A 65 20.56 6.50 -11.53
CA TRP A 65 20.77 5.82 -10.25
C TRP A 65 20.94 6.79 -9.09
N LEU A 66 21.67 7.89 -9.31
CA LEU A 66 21.83 8.93 -8.30
C LEU A 66 20.48 9.58 -7.95
N GLY A 67 19.62 9.83 -8.94
CA GLY A 67 18.24 10.30 -8.70
C GLY A 67 17.41 9.30 -7.92
N THR A 68 17.51 8.01 -8.27
CA THR A 68 16.81 6.93 -7.57
C THR A 68 17.24 6.82 -6.11
N PHE A 69 18.54 6.78 -5.83
CA PHE A 69 19.03 6.68 -4.45
C PHE A 69 18.73 7.94 -3.62
N ALA A 70 18.82 9.13 -4.22
CA ALA A 70 18.44 10.37 -3.54
C ALA A 70 16.95 10.38 -3.18
N ALA A 71 16.08 9.94 -4.11
CA ALA A 71 14.65 9.81 -3.89
C ALA A 71 14.33 8.80 -2.78
N THR A 72 14.98 7.63 -2.80
CA THR A 72 14.83 6.62 -1.74
C THR A 72 15.22 7.19 -0.38
N GLY A 73 16.32 7.94 -0.29
CA GLY A 73 16.73 8.60 0.95
C GLY A 73 15.69 9.61 1.46
N VAL A 74 15.11 10.43 0.57
CA VAL A 74 14.03 11.38 0.92
C VAL A 74 12.78 10.64 1.36
N SER A 75 12.40 9.54 0.71
CA SER A 75 11.22 8.74 1.06
C SER A 75 11.36 8.07 2.43
N VAL A 76 12.54 7.51 2.72
CA VAL A 76 12.84 6.93 4.05
C VAL A 76 12.81 8.03 5.12
N LEU A 77 13.37 9.20 4.85
CA LEU A 77 13.31 10.33 5.77
C LEU A 77 11.85 10.74 6.02
N ALA A 78 11.03 10.84 4.98
CA ALA A 78 9.61 11.16 5.10
C ALA A 78 8.87 10.11 5.97
N ALA A 79 9.11 8.81 5.75
CA ALA A 79 8.50 7.74 6.54
C ALA A 79 8.89 7.85 8.03
N VAL A 80 10.17 8.07 8.31
CA VAL A 80 10.69 8.23 9.67
C VAL A 80 10.08 9.47 10.34
N LEU A 81 10.02 10.60 9.64
CA LEU A 81 9.44 11.83 10.18
C LEU A 81 7.94 11.68 10.47
N LEU A 82 7.17 11.09 9.55
CA LEU A 82 5.74 10.82 9.77
C LEU A 82 5.51 9.94 10.99
N THR A 83 6.28 8.85 11.10
CA THR A 83 6.13 7.91 12.23
C THR A 83 6.53 8.55 13.56
N ILE A 84 7.69 9.24 13.62
CA ILE A 84 8.15 9.91 14.86
C ILE A 84 7.18 11.00 15.27
N PHE A 85 6.68 11.78 14.30
CA PHE A 85 5.73 12.85 14.58
C PHE A 85 4.45 12.28 15.18
N GLY A 86 3.88 11.23 14.57
CA GLY A 86 2.68 10.56 15.09
C GLY A 86 2.91 10.02 16.51
N LEU A 87 4.00 9.28 16.72
CA LEU A 87 4.34 8.72 18.04
C LEU A 87 4.70 9.78 19.12
N SER A 88 4.96 11.02 18.73
CA SER A 88 5.23 12.11 19.69
C SER A 88 3.97 12.84 20.17
N LEU A 89 2.82 12.54 19.54
CA LEU A 89 1.54 13.11 19.92
C LEU A 89 0.89 12.25 21.02
N GLU A 90 0.08 12.87 21.88
CA GLU A 90 -0.64 12.21 22.96
C GLU A 90 -2.10 12.67 22.99
N GLY A 91 -3.01 11.78 23.42
CA GLY A 91 -4.42 12.08 23.60
C GLY A 91 -5.14 12.42 22.30
N ASP A 92 -5.98 13.47 22.32
CA ASP A 92 -6.80 13.86 21.15
C ASP A 92 -5.98 14.19 19.91
N ALA A 93 -4.77 14.77 20.09
CA ALA A 93 -3.90 15.12 18.98
C ALA A 93 -3.35 13.88 18.24
N GLU A 94 -3.07 12.82 18.97
CA GLU A 94 -2.69 11.50 18.43
C GLU A 94 -3.81 10.95 17.56
N LYS A 95 -5.03 10.88 18.11
CA LYS A 95 -6.23 10.37 17.41
C LYS A 95 -6.58 11.16 16.15
N ILE A 96 -6.46 12.49 16.21
CA ILE A 96 -6.66 13.36 15.03
C ILE A 96 -5.61 13.06 13.96
N TYR A 97 -4.34 12.91 14.34
CA TYR A 97 -3.27 12.61 13.39
C TYR A 97 -3.47 11.23 12.73
N GLU A 98 -3.80 10.20 13.52
CA GLU A 98 -4.06 8.85 13.04
C GLU A 98 -5.24 8.84 12.05
N GLY A 99 -6.39 9.40 12.44
CA GLY A 99 -7.58 9.47 11.61
C GLY A 99 -7.33 10.24 10.29
N ILE A 100 -6.67 11.41 10.35
CA ILE A 100 -6.33 12.18 9.15
C ILE A 100 -5.38 11.40 8.25
N THR A 101 -4.36 10.76 8.79
CA THR A 101 -3.39 9.96 8.02
C THR A 101 -4.07 8.80 7.32
N MET A 102 -5.01 8.11 7.98
CA MET A 102 -5.80 7.02 7.39
C MET A 102 -6.71 7.52 6.27
N PHE A 103 -7.41 8.63 6.43
CA PHE A 103 -8.24 9.22 5.37
C PHE A 103 -7.42 9.70 4.18
N LEU A 104 -6.28 10.32 4.40
CA LEU A 104 -5.37 10.72 3.33
C LEU A 104 -4.86 9.50 2.56
N ALA A 105 -4.43 8.46 3.26
CA ALA A 105 -3.99 7.22 2.64
C ALA A 105 -5.10 6.56 1.81
N ALA A 106 -6.31 6.44 2.35
CA ALA A 106 -7.46 5.90 1.63
C ALA A 106 -7.81 6.73 0.39
N GLY A 107 -7.77 8.06 0.49
CA GLY A 107 -8.01 8.98 -0.63
C GLY A 107 -6.98 8.83 -1.74
N ILE A 108 -5.70 8.81 -1.40
CA ILE A 108 -4.60 8.64 -2.38
C ILE A 108 -4.66 7.26 -3.03
N LEU A 109 -4.85 6.18 -2.25
CA LEU A 109 -5.05 4.83 -2.80
C LEU A 109 -6.21 4.78 -3.79
N THR A 110 -7.34 5.34 -3.42
CA THR A 110 -8.53 5.38 -4.28
C THR A 110 -8.25 6.12 -5.58
N TRP A 111 -7.69 7.34 -5.48
CA TRP A 111 -7.34 8.15 -6.66
C TRP A 111 -6.37 7.42 -7.58
N MET A 112 -5.32 6.81 -7.02
CA MET A 112 -4.32 6.08 -7.76
C MET A 112 -4.91 4.86 -8.49
N ILE A 113 -5.78 4.09 -7.84
CA ILE A 113 -6.44 2.92 -8.47
C ILE A 113 -7.29 3.37 -9.66
N PHE A 114 -8.04 4.47 -9.53
CA PHE A 114 -8.82 5.04 -10.63
C PHE A 114 -7.94 5.54 -11.77
N TRP A 115 -6.88 6.25 -11.46
CA TRP A 115 -5.92 6.76 -12.43
C TRP A 115 -5.27 5.62 -13.22
N MET A 116 -4.76 4.60 -12.53
CA MET A 116 -4.15 3.42 -13.17
C MET A 116 -5.13 2.62 -14.02
N SER A 117 -6.37 2.44 -13.58
CA SER A 117 -7.38 1.74 -14.39
C SER A 117 -7.64 2.42 -15.74
N GLY A 118 -7.39 3.73 -15.81
CA GLY A 118 -7.42 4.54 -17.03
C GLY A 118 -6.19 4.36 -17.92
N GLN A 119 -5.04 4.32 -17.28
CA GLN A 119 -3.73 4.37 -17.95
C GLN A 119 -3.22 3.01 -18.44
N ALA A 120 -3.68 1.90 -17.89
CA ALA A 120 -3.22 0.56 -18.22
C ALA A 120 -3.29 0.18 -19.72
N ARG A 121 -4.08 0.90 -20.51
CA ARG A 121 -4.16 0.72 -21.98
C ARG A 121 -3.14 1.56 -22.75
N TYR A 122 -2.72 2.70 -22.20
CA TYR A 122 -1.82 3.67 -22.86
C TYR A 122 -0.36 3.49 -22.45
N LEU A 123 -0.10 2.73 -21.37
CA LEU A 123 1.26 2.51 -20.84
C LEU A 123 2.29 2.09 -21.90
N LYS A 124 1.90 1.27 -22.89
CA LYS A 124 2.82 0.88 -23.97
C LYS A 124 3.16 2.03 -24.91
N GLY A 125 2.17 2.81 -25.34
CA GLY A 125 2.37 3.90 -26.30
C GLY A 125 3.03 5.13 -25.70
N GLU A 126 2.56 5.58 -24.52
CA GLU A 126 3.13 6.75 -23.83
C GLU A 126 4.53 6.48 -23.29
N LEU A 127 4.82 5.24 -22.87
CA LEU A 127 6.16 4.84 -22.45
C LEU A 127 7.15 4.83 -23.64
N GLU A 128 6.73 4.37 -24.82
CA GLU A 128 7.55 4.43 -26.04
C GLU A 128 7.76 5.89 -26.48
N GLU A 129 6.75 6.73 -26.36
CA GLU A 129 6.81 8.15 -26.73
C GLU A 129 7.55 9.00 -25.68
N GLY A 130 7.34 8.73 -24.39
CA GLY A 130 8.06 9.35 -23.28
C GLY A 130 9.55 9.00 -23.29
N VAL A 131 9.87 7.74 -23.64
CA VAL A 131 11.23 7.26 -23.86
C VAL A 131 11.89 7.97 -25.04
N ASN A 132 11.18 8.17 -26.15
CA ASN A 132 11.72 8.92 -27.30
C ASN A 132 11.92 10.40 -26.94
N LYS A 133 11.00 11.03 -26.22
CA LYS A 133 11.14 12.41 -25.75
C LYS A 133 12.26 12.54 -24.70
N ALA A 134 12.39 11.60 -23.77
CA ALA A 134 13.48 11.57 -22.79
C ALA A 134 14.83 11.23 -23.43
N ALA A 135 14.84 10.45 -24.50
CA ALA A 135 16.05 10.16 -25.28
C ALA A 135 16.58 11.41 -26.03
N VAL A 136 15.68 12.29 -26.43
CA VAL A 136 16.02 13.56 -27.13
C VAL A 136 16.43 14.67 -26.14
N SER A 137 15.99 14.61 -24.85
CA SER A 137 16.39 15.59 -23.84
C SER A 137 17.86 15.42 -23.43
N THR A 138 18.69 16.40 -23.73
CA THR A 138 20.15 16.31 -23.88
C THR A 138 20.97 16.44 -22.59
N GLY A 139 20.45 16.16 -21.36
CA GLY A 139 21.22 16.47 -20.16
C GLY A 139 21.16 15.40 -19.04
N LYS A 140 22.30 15.21 -18.33
CA LYS A 140 22.39 14.39 -17.10
C LYS A 140 21.40 14.85 -16.03
N ARG A 141 21.18 16.17 -15.90
CA ARG A 141 20.30 16.81 -14.92
C ARG A 141 18.82 16.43 -15.14
N SER A 142 18.36 16.39 -16.40
CA SER A 142 16.98 16.02 -16.73
C SER A 142 16.65 14.58 -16.29
N ARG A 143 17.60 13.64 -16.49
CA ARG A 143 17.42 12.23 -16.11
C ARG A 143 17.48 11.99 -14.62
N PHE A 144 18.33 12.74 -13.90
CA PHE A 144 18.33 12.76 -12.46
C PHE A 144 16.94 13.15 -11.92
N TRP A 145 16.40 14.29 -12.38
CA TRP A 145 15.10 14.78 -11.93
C TRP A 145 13.94 13.85 -12.32
N LEU A 146 14.00 13.24 -13.51
CA LEU A 146 12.99 12.28 -13.94
C LEU A 146 12.95 11.06 -12.99
N ALA A 147 14.10 10.45 -12.71
CA ALA A 147 14.17 9.34 -11.79
C ALA A 147 13.83 9.76 -10.36
N PHE A 148 14.34 10.91 -9.93
CA PHE A 148 14.08 11.43 -8.59
C PHE A 148 12.58 11.67 -8.36
N LEU A 149 11.90 12.40 -9.25
CA LEU A 149 10.48 12.71 -9.08
C LEU A 149 9.59 11.46 -9.17
N ALA A 150 9.93 10.53 -10.08
CA ALA A 150 9.18 9.29 -10.18
C ALA A 150 9.31 8.43 -8.91
N VAL A 151 10.54 8.21 -8.42
CA VAL A 151 10.77 7.35 -7.26
C VAL A 151 10.36 8.02 -5.95
N VAL A 152 10.54 9.35 -5.81
CA VAL A 152 10.11 10.06 -4.60
C VAL A 152 8.60 10.03 -4.45
N ARG A 153 7.87 10.10 -5.57
CA ARG A 153 6.42 10.00 -5.56
C ARG A 153 5.97 8.66 -4.98
N GLU A 154 6.41 7.55 -5.57
CA GLU A 154 6.03 6.20 -5.11
C GLU A 154 6.54 5.95 -3.68
N GLY A 155 7.71 6.47 -3.35
CA GLY A 155 8.27 6.31 -2.01
C GLY A 155 7.55 7.10 -0.92
N VAL A 156 7.03 8.29 -1.23
CA VAL A 156 6.21 9.08 -0.28
C VAL A 156 4.82 8.48 -0.14
N GLU A 157 4.22 7.98 -1.23
CA GLU A 157 2.97 7.23 -1.19
C GLU A 157 3.13 6.00 -0.30
N LEU A 158 4.18 5.20 -0.49
CA LEU A 158 4.50 4.05 0.36
C LEU A 158 4.70 4.44 1.83
N ALA A 159 5.43 5.53 2.10
CA ALA A 159 5.63 6.03 3.46
C ALA A 159 4.31 6.33 4.16
N LEU A 160 3.40 7.03 3.48
CA LEU A 160 2.08 7.35 4.01
C LEU A 160 1.23 6.08 4.26
N PHE A 161 1.23 5.14 3.32
CA PHE A 161 0.45 3.90 3.45
C PHE A 161 0.95 3.02 4.58
N ILE A 162 2.27 2.90 4.74
CA ILE A 162 2.88 2.14 5.84
C ILE A 162 2.59 2.82 7.18
N THR A 163 2.65 4.14 7.25
CA THR A 163 2.31 4.90 8.47
C THR A 163 0.84 4.71 8.83
N ALA A 164 -0.08 4.84 7.86
CA ALA A 164 -1.51 4.60 8.08
C ALA A 164 -1.79 3.15 8.50
N ALA A 165 -1.15 2.16 7.87
CA ALA A 165 -1.28 0.75 8.24
C ALA A 165 -0.71 0.45 9.63
N PHE A 166 0.34 1.15 10.03
CA PHE A 166 0.94 1.03 11.35
C PHE A 166 -0.02 1.51 12.45
N PHE A 167 -0.65 2.66 12.25
CA PHE A 167 -1.60 3.21 13.22
C PHE A 167 -2.97 2.49 13.20
N ALA A 168 -3.41 1.96 12.07
CA ALA A 168 -4.61 1.11 12.00
C ALA A 168 -4.47 -0.23 12.73
N GLY A 169 -3.25 -0.62 13.08
CA GLY A 169 -2.96 -1.77 13.92
C GLY A 169 -2.81 -1.35 15.38
N ASN A 170 -3.41 -2.03 16.33
CA ASN A 170 -3.39 -1.68 17.74
C ASN A 170 -2.00 -1.29 18.28
N ASN A 171 -1.92 -0.12 18.90
CA ASN A 171 -0.69 0.53 19.39
C ASN A 171 -0.02 -0.16 20.59
N GLU A 172 -0.61 -1.19 21.19
CA GLU A 172 -0.11 -1.82 22.43
C GLU A 172 1.26 -2.55 22.31
N GLN A 173 1.77 -2.77 21.06
CA GLN A 173 3.03 -3.50 20.84
C GLN A 173 3.91 -2.86 19.74
N VAL A 174 4.22 -1.59 19.89
CA VAL A 174 4.98 -0.78 18.91
C VAL A 174 6.27 -1.47 18.41
N GLY A 175 7.02 -2.12 19.28
CA GLY A 175 8.32 -2.72 18.90
C GLY A 175 8.22 -3.94 17.98
N THR A 176 7.26 -4.83 18.20
CA THR A 176 7.04 -6.04 17.39
C THR A 176 6.43 -5.71 16.04
N ASN A 177 5.49 -4.78 16.01
CA ASN A 177 4.82 -4.35 14.79
C ASN A 177 5.79 -3.66 13.82
N THR A 178 6.71 -2.83 14.33
CA THR A 178 7.73 -2.15 13.52
C THR A 178 8.64 -3.15 12.79
N THR A 179 9.12 -4.20 13.47
CA THR A 179 10.02 -5.20 12.87
C THR A 179 9.33 -5.97 11.76
N GLN A 180 8.06 -6.31 11.93
CA GLN A 180 7.25 -7.04 10.95
C GLN A 180 6.94 -6.18 9.74
N THR A 181 6.55 -4.93 9.96
CA THR A 181 6.31 -3.95 8.92
C THR A 181 7.57 -3.75 8.07
N LEU A 182 8.73 -3.56 8.70
CA LEU A 182 10.02 -3.44 7.99
C LEU A 182 10.37 -4.70 7.21
N ALA A 183 10.15 -5.90 7.78
CA ALA A 183 10.39 -7.15 7.07
C ALA A 183 9.48 -7.26 5.84
N GLY A 184 8.19 -6.91 5.95
CA GLY A 184 7.26 -6.86 4.84
C GLY A 184 7.69 -5.89 3.75
N VAL A 185 8.11 -4.69 4.12
CA VAL A 185 8.62 -3.67 3.18
C VAL A 185 9.86 -4.17 2.44
N VAL A 186 10.84 -4.71 3.15
CA VAL A 186 12.09 -5.21 2.54
C VAL A 186 11.81 -6.38 1.58
N LEU A 187 10.96 -7.32 1.98
CA LEU A 187 10.57 -8.45 1.13
C LEU A 187 9.75 -7.99 -0.08
N GLY A 188 8.83 -7.06 0.09
CA GLY A 188 8.02 -6.52 -1.00
C GLY A 188 8.85 -5.76 -2.02
N LEU A 189 9.71 -4.83 -1.58
CA LEU A 189 10.63 -4.11 -2.46
C LEU A 189 11.63 -5.05 -3.14
N GLY A 190 12.19 -6.02 -2.40
CA GLY A 190 13.10 -7.03 -2.96
C GLY A 190 12.43 -7.84 -4.06
N THR A 191 11.19 -8.29 -3.83
CA THR A 191 10.39 -9.01 -4.83
C THR A 191 10.05 -8.12 -6.02
N ALA A 192 9.71 -6.84 -5.80
CA ALA A 192 9.46 -5.87 -6.86
C ALA A 192 10.68 -5.65 -7.76
N ILE A 193 11.87 -5.53 -7.17
CA ILE A 193 13.14 -5.38 -7.91
C ILE A 193 13.41 -6.65 -8.73
N LEU A 194 13.25 -7.84 -8.16
CA LEU A 194 13.44 -9.11 -8.85
C LEU A 194 12.47 -9.28 -10.02
N LEU A 195 11.19 -8.96 -9.82
CA LEU A 195 10.19 -9.00 -10.87
C LEU A 195 10.47 -7.96 -11.95
N GLY A 196 10.78 -6.72 -11.59
CA GLY A 196 11.16 -5.67 -12.53
C GLY A 196 12.39 -6.04 -13.36
N TRP A 197 13.42 -6.61 -12.72
CA TRP A 197 14.60 -7.11 -13.42
C TRP A 197 14.27 -8.29 -14.35
N SER A 198 13.44 -9.23 -13.90
CA SER A 198 12.98 -10.37 -14.70
C SER A 198 12.23 -9.93 -15.96
N LEU A 199 11.36 -8.93 -15.83
CA LEU A 199 10.62 -8.34 -16.97
C LEU A 199 11.53 -7.69 -18.01
N LEU A 200 12.64 -7.10 -17.58
CA LEU A 200 13.62 -6.47 -18.45
C LEU A 200 14.62 -7.45 -19.07
N ALA A 201 14.96 -8.53 -18.34
CA ALA A 201 15.95 -9.51 -18.74
C ALA A 201 15.38 -10.65 -19.59
N THR A 202 14.09 -10.97 -19.42
CA THR A 202 13.46 -12.15 -20.01
C THR A 202 12.28 -11.77 -20.90
N THR A 203 12.01 -12.60 -21.92
CA THR A 203 10.83 -12.48 -22.78
C THR A 203 9.53 -12.90 -22.07
N VAL A 204 9.57 -13.11 -20.76
CA VAL A 204 8.39 -13.49 -19.95
C VAL A 204 7.41 -12.32 -19.91
N ARG A 205 6.25 -12.52 -20.51
CA ARG A 205 5.15 -11.55 -20.51
C ARG A 205 4.32 -11.77 -19.25
N LEU A 206 4.70 -11.13 -18.14
CA LEU A 206 3.77 -10.99 -17.02
C LEU A 206 2.59 -10.13 -17.47
N ASP A 207 1.39 -10.62 -17.21
CA ASP A 207 0.17 -9.82 -17.45
C ASP A 207 0.02 -8.78 -16.32
N LEU A 208 0.82 -7.71 -16.44
CA LEU A 208 0.81 -6.58 -15.49
C LEU A 208 -0.59 -6.04 -15.28
N ARG A 209 -1.45 -6.09 -16.30
CA ARG A 209 -2.83 -5.63 -16.19
C ARG A 209 -3.61 -6.45 -15.18
N ARG A 210 -3.52 -7.78 -15.24
CA ARG A 210 -4.20 -8.66 -14.27
C ARG A 210 -3.61 -8.48 -12.88
N PHE A 211 -2.29 -8.37 -12.78
CA PHE A 211 -1.63 -8.12 -11.50
C PHE A 211 -2.16 -6.85 -10.85
N PHE A 212 -2.16 -5.72 -11.55
CA PHE A 212 -2.65 -4.45 -11.01
C PHE A 212 -4.17 -4.42 -10.77
N GLN A 213 -4.96 -5.21 -11.51
CA GLN A 213 -6.38 -5.36 -11.24
C GLN A 213 -6.63 -6.12 -9.92
N ILE A 214 -5.94 -7.23 -9.71
CA ILE A 214 -6.10 -8.05 -8.49
C ILE A 214 -5.61 -7.28 -7.26
N THR A 215 -4.40 -6.73 -7.32
CA THR A 215 -3.86 -5.94 -6.22
C THR A 215 -4.68 -4.67 -5.97
N GLY A 216 -5.16 -4.00 -7.01
CA GLY A 216 -6.05 -2.85 -6.88
C GLY A 216 -7.36 -3.19 -6.17
N MET A 217 -7.96 -4.35 -6.43
CA MET A 217 -9.16 -4.80 -5.73
C MET A 217 -8.90 -5.05 -4.24
N LEU A 218 -7.77 -5.68 -3.91
CA LEU A 218 -7.36 -5.87 -2.51
C LEU A 218 -7.11 -4.53 -1.81
N LEU A 219 -6.51 -3.56 -2.50
CA LEU A 219 -6.25 -2.23 -1.94
C LEU A 219 -7.51 -1.37 -1.77
N ILE A 220 -8.57 -1.59 -2.57
CA ILE A 220 -9.88 -0.97 -2.33
C ILE A 220 -10.46 -1.45 -0.99
N LEU A 221 -10.35 -2.75 -0.71
CA LEU A 221 -10.81 -3.31 0.57
C LEU A 221 -9.96 -2.81 1.74
N PHE A 222 -8.65 -2.73 1.55
CA PHE A 222 -7.74 -2.12 2.53
C PHE A 222 -8.08 -0.65 2.79
N ALA A 223 -8.32 0.15 1.74
CA ALA A 223 -8.70 1.55 1.87
C ALA A 223 -10.06 1.72 2.57
N ALA A 224 -11.02 0.82 2.34
CA ALA A 224 -12.28 0.79 3.08
C ALA A 224 -12.04 0.55 4.58
N GLY A 225 -11.10 -0.33 4.92
CA GLY A 225 -10.65 -0.55 6.29
C GLY A 225 -10.03 0.68 6.92
N LEU A 226 -9.16 1.39 6.20
CA LEU A 226 -8.59 2.65 6.67
C LEU A 226 -9.66 3.72 6.92
N VAL A 227 -10.70 3.80 6.08
CA VAL A 227 -11.83 4.71 6.30
C VAL A 227 -12.58 4.35 7.60
N ALA A 228 -12.86 3.06 7.83
CA ALA A 228 -13.53 2.62 9.04
C ALA A 228 -12.70 2.92 10.30
N HIS A 229 -11.40 2.58 10.30
CA HIS A 229 -10.50 2.88 11.41
C HIS A 229 -10.34 4.40 11.63
N GLY A 230 -10.23 5.19 10.56
CA GLY A 230 -10.19 6.65 10.68
C GLY A 230 -11.46 7.24 11.32
N ILE A 231 -12.64 6.65 11.04
CA ILE A 231 -13.89 7.01 11.73
C ILE A 231 -13.83 6.61 13.20
N HIS A 232 -13.26 5.43 13.50
CA HIS A 232 -13.08 4.94 14.88
C HIS A 232 -12.27 5.94 15.72
N GLU A 233 -11.13 6.42 15.21
CA GLU A 233 -10.30 7.42 15.90
C GLU A 233 -11.10 8.71 16.20
N PHE A 234 -11.94 9.16 15.27
CA PHE A 234 -12.80 10.33 15.48
C PHE A 234 -14.01 10.02 16.39
N ASN A 235 -14.44 8.78 16.49
CA ASN A 235 -15.45 8.39 17.50
C ASN A 235 -14.87 8.47 18.92
N GLU A 236 -13.60 8.06 19.12
CA GLU A 236 -12.96 8.08 20.44
C GLU A 236 -12.85 9.51 21.02
N ILE A 237 -12.59 10.50 20.17
CA ILE A 237 -12.56 11.92 20.59
C ILE A 237 -13.93 12.61 20.53
N ASN A 238 -15.01 11.88 20.27
CA ASN A 238 -16.37 12.36 20.15
C ASN A 238 -16.60 13.43 19.06
N TRP A 239 -15.75 13.50 18.03
CA TRP A 239 -15.98 14.35 16.87
C TRP A 239 -17.07 13.78 15.96
N ILE A 240 -17.11 12.46 15.84
CA ILE A 240 -18.18 11.73 15.16
C ILE A 240 -18.89 10.88 16.22
N PRO A 241 -20.21 11.02 16.40
CA PRO A 241 -20.94 10.18 17.37
C PRO A 241 -20.98 8.74 16.87
N SER A 242 -20.72 7.77 17.74
CA SER A 242 -20.79 6.35 17.43
C SER A 242 -22.23 5.87 17.13
N ILE A 243 -23.27 6.62 17.50
CA ILE A 243 -24.71 6.37 17.41
C ILE A 243 -25.10 5.07 18.14
N VAL A 244 -24.47 3.93 17.76
CA VAL A 244 -24.52 2.63 18.43
C VAL A 244 -23.09 2.15 18.55
N GLU A 245 -22.60 2.00 19.79
CA GLU A 245 -21.19 1.65 20.03
C GLU A 245 -20.85 0.24 19.52
N HIS A 246 -21.82 -0.68 19.58
CA HIS A 246 -21.62 -2.08 19.23
C HIS A 246 -22.83 -2.57 18.43
N VAL A 247 -22.67 -2.71 17.11
CA VAL A 247 -23.76 -3.19 16.24
C VAL A 247 -23.89 -4.71 16.32
N TRP A 248 -22.75 -5.39 16.42
CA TRP A 248 -22.65 -6.85 16.63
C TRP A 248 -21.33 -7.18 17.31
N ASP A 249 -21.28 -8.34 17.92
CA ASP A 249 -20.05 -8.96 18.41
C ASP A 249 -19.86 -10.31 17.70
N VAL A 250 -18.97 -10.34 16.71
CA VAL A 250 -18.64 -11.55 15.93
C VAL A 250 -17.36 -12.20 16.42
N ASN A 251 -16.75 -11.67 17.51
CA ASN A 251 -15.54 -12.22 18.11
C ASN A 251 -15.72 -13.68 18.56
N SER A 252 -16.97 -14.11 18.80
CA SER A 252 -17.29 -15.51 19.09
C SER A 252 -17.05 -16.46 17.92
N PHE A 253 -17.06 -15.98 16.66
CA PHE A 253 -16.83 -16.78 15.45
C PHE A 253 -15.44 -16.56 14.88
N ILE A 254 -14.99 -15.32 14.80
CA ILE A 254 -13.67 -14.92 14.31
C ILE A 254 -13.12 -13.91 15.31
N ASP A 255 -12.37 -14.43 16.28
CA ASP A 255 -11.67 -13.61 17.27
C ASP A 255 -10.68 -12.68 16.53
N GLU A 256 -10.76 -11.37 16.77
CA GLU A 256 -9.84 -10.36 16.19
C GLU A 256 -8.38 -10.66 16.50
N THR A 257 -8.11 -11.31 17.63
CA THR A 257 -6.77 -11.72 18.06
C THR A 257 -6.30 -13.01 17.40
N SER A 258 -7.20 -13.73 16.69
CA SER A 258 -6.84 -14.92 15.92
C SER A 258 -6.08 -14.55 14.65
N VAL A 259 -5.33 -15.51 14.10
CA VAL A 259 -4.59 -15.33 12.82
C VAL A 259 -5.50 -14.88 11.68
N SER A 260 -6.67 -15.50 11.59
CA SER A 260 -7.67 -15.17 10.55
C SER A 260 -8.30 -13.80 10.81
N GLY A 261 -8.62 -13.48 12.08
CA GLY A 261 -9.16 -12.18 12.44
C GLY A 261 -8.18 -11.04 12.18
N GLU A 262 -6.92 -11.20 12.58
CA GLU A 262 -5.88 -10.20 12.30
C GLU A 262 -5.63 -10.01 10.79
N LEU A 263 -5.59 -11.09 10.00
CA LEU A 263 -5.47 -10.97 8.53
C LEU A 263 -6.66 -10.23 7.93
N LEU A 264 -7.88 -10.54 8.37
CA LEU A 264 -9.08 -9.85 7.93
C LEU A 264 -9.09 -8.39 8.39
N LYS A 265 -8.67 -8.11 9.64
CA LYS A 265 -8.53 -6.75 10.15
C LYS A 265 -7.56 -5.92 9.30
N THR A 266 -6.37 -6.45 9.05
CA THR A 266 -5.31 -5.71 8.36
C THR A 266 -5.53 -5.57 6.86
N LEU A 267 -6.13 -6.57 6.20
CA LEU A 267 -6.35 -6.54 4.74
C LEU A 267 -7.72 -5.98 4.34
N PHE A 268 -8.73 -6.19 5.17
CA PHE A 268 -10.11 -5.85 4.85
C PHE A 268 -10.75 -4.87 5.83
N GLY A 269 -10.00 -4.42 6.85
CA GLY A 269 -10.54 -3.54 7.88
C GLY A 269 -11.62 -4.22 8.74
N TYR A 270 -11.55 -5.55 8.90
CA TYR A 270 -12.47 -6.29 9.75
C TYR A 270 -12.37 -5.77 11.19
N ASN A 271 -13.51 -5.42 11.75
CA ASN A 271 -13.70 -5.11 13.16
C ASN A 271 -14.78 -6.05 13.69
N GLY A 272 -14.45 -6.87 14.69
CA GLY A 272 -15.38 -7.83 15.30
C GLY A 272 -16.48 -7.18 16.09
N ASN A 273 -16.29 -5.90 16.45
CA ASN A 273 -17.22 -5.14 17.28
C ASN A 273 -17.35 -3.67 16.81
N PRO A 274 -17.77 -3.44 15.52
CA PRO A 274 -17.77 -2.13 14.93
C PRO A 274 -18.91 -1.24 15.46
N SER A 275 -18.66 0.07 15.49
CA SER A 275 -19.71 1.06 15.67
C SER A 275 -20.57 1.18 14.39
N LEU A 276 -21.80 1.68 14.54
CA LEU A 276 -22.67 1.90 13.38
C LEU A 276 -22.07 2.87 12.37
N THR A 277 -21.38 3.90 12.84
CA THR A 277 -20.73 4.91 12.00
C THR A 277 -19.55 4.35 11.22
N GLU A 278 -18.73 3.47 11.80
CA GLU A 278 -17.67 2.74 11.10
C GLU A 278 -18.22 1.89 9.96
N MET A 279 -19.31 1.13 10.25
CA MET A 279 -19.97 0.34 9.21
C MET A 279 -20.53 1.16 8.07
N ILE A 280 -21.21 2.28 8.38
CA ILE A 280 -21.73 3.20 7.36
C ILE A 280 -20.58 3.75 6.53
N GLY A 281 -19.46 4.12 7.14
CA GLY A 281 -18.26 4.59 6.45
C GLY A 281 -17.67 3.54 5.53
N TYR A 282 -17.49 2.32 6.01
CA TYR A 282 -16.97 1.20 5.23
C TYR A 282 -17.84 0.87 4.01
N ILE A 283 -19.13 0.66 4.24
CA ILE A 283 -20.09 0.31 3.18
C ILE A 283 -20.27 1.49 2.23
N GLY A 284 -20.41 2.70 2.75
CA GLY A 284 -20.53 3.93 1.96
C GLY A 284 -19.34 4.15 1.03
N TYR A 285 -18.13 3.90 1.53
CA TYR A 285 -16.92 3.94 0.72
C TYR A 285 -16.97 2.90 -0.41
N LEU A 286 -17.27 1.63 -0.10
CA LEU A 286 -17.34 0.56 -1.12
C LEU A 286 -18.40 0.83 -2.17
N ILE A 287 -19.59 1.31 -1.79
CA ILE A 287 -20.65 1.70 -2.73
C ILE A 287 -20.17 2.83 -3.63
N THR A 288 -19.56 3.88 -3.05
CA THR A 288 -19.08 5.04 -3.82
C THR A 288 -18.02 4.62 -4.84
N VAL A 289 -17.02 3.85 -4.42
CA VAL A 289 -15.98 3.33 -5.30
C VAL A 289 -16.57 2.39 -6.36
N GLY A 290 -17.50 1.51 -5.98
CA GLY A 290 -18.17 0.58 -6.89
C GLY A 290 -18.97 1.32 -7.99
N ILE A 291 -19.73 2.36 -7.63
CA ILE A 291 -20.47 3.20 -8.59
C ILE A 291 -19.50 3.89 -9.56
N PHE A 292 -18.42 4.48 -9.05
CA PHE A 292 -17.42 5.13 -9.89
C PHE A 292 -16.74 4.13 -10.85
N PHE A 293 -16.41 2.94 -10.38
CA PHE A 293 -15.82 1.89 -11.21
C PHE A 293 -16.79 1.45 -12.32
N GLY A 294 -18.05 1.20 -11.98
CA GLY A 294 -19.08 0.82 -12.94
C GLY A 294 -19.33 1.89 -14.02
N ARG A 295 -19.43 3.16 -13.62
CA ARG A 295 -19.61 4.28 -14.57
C ARG A 295 -18.42 4.48 -15.49
N ASN A 296 -17.20 4.31 -14.98
CA ASN A 296 -16.00 4.49 -15.77
C ASN A 296 -15.81 3.37 -16.81
N THR A 297 -16.27 2.16 -16.49
CA THR A 297 -16.26 1.01 -17.41
C THR A 297 -17.32 1.19 -18.52
N SER A 298 -18.55 1.58 -18.16
CA SER A 298 -19.66 1.78 -19.12
C SER A 298 -19.39 2.90 -20.13
N ASN A 299 -18.84 4.04 -19.69
CA ASN A 299 -18.47 5.16 -20.59
C ASN A 299 -17.34 4.81 -21.57
N ARG A 300 -16.56 3.78 -21.30
CA ARG A 300 -15.47 3.33 -22.17
C ARG A 300 -15.94 2.42 -23.29
N ASP A 301 -16.95 1.60 -23.03
CA ASP A 301 -17.54 0.70 -24.06
C ASP A 301 -18.34 1.51 -25.10
N VAL A 302 -19.00 2.58 -24.67
CA VAL A 302 -19.73 3.49 -25.59
C VAL A 302 -18.79 4.25 -26.53
N LYS A 303 -17.59 4.68 -26.06
CA LYS A 303 -16.61 5.36 -26.93
C LYS A 303 -15.87 4.42 -27.89
N ALA A 304 -15.80 3.13 -27.59
CA ALA A 304 -15.15 2.14 -28.45
C ALA A 304 -16.04 1.72 -29.64
N VAL A 305 -17.33 2.03 -29.61
CA VAL A 305 -18.34 1.66 -30.64
C VAL A 305 -18.59 2.78 -31.65
N GLN A 306 -18.08 4.01 -31.44
CA GLN A 306 -18.20 5.07 -32.45
C GLN A 306 -17.10 4.90 -33.51
N PRO A 307 -17.43 4.51 -34.77
CA PRO A 307 -16.46 4.54 -35.86
C PRO A 307 -16.06 5.98 -36.11
N GLN A 308 -14.75 6.20 -36.22
CA GLN A 308 -14.23 7.47 -36.71
C GLN A 308 -14.73 7.65 -38.16
N VAL A 309 -15.64 8.59 -38.37
CA VAL A 309 -16.05 9.08 -39.69
C VAL A 309 -15.05 10.14 -40.12
#